data_0c0f440f310e7cb484464e08fd19d44c
#
_entry.id   0c0f440f310e7cb484464e08fd19d44c
#
_cell.length_a   1.000
_cell.length_b   1.000
_cell.length_c   1.000
_cell.angle_alpha   90.00
_cell.angle_beta   90.00
_cell.angle_gamma   90.00
#
_symmetry.space_group_name_H-M   'P 1'
#
loop_
_entity.id
_entity.type
_entity.pdbx_description
1 polymer ?
#
loop_
_entity_poly.entity_id
_entity_poly.type
_entity_poly.pdbx_seq_one_letter_code
_entity_poly.pdbx_strand_id
1 'polypeptide(L)'
;MEEDKVKNILKEINFVDIAVTEFDILNRLLDRLRWPRIYPWNQPSIEAINKDGSQHQNFFDDDNYLNSMSCIQCYEEGHTLIMSNVGSLFKDLWLVEQVLYKNFKQKINCNLYFGNGKKSVSFPLHKHEYAVIVKNLYGESVWIIDGKEVILKDQDTIWFDKDTYHQVIAIKKPKASLTCNIVL
;
A
#
# COMPACT_ATOMS: atom_id res chain seq x y z
N MET A 1 -3.50 4.85 -21.14
CA MET A 1 -4.64 5.82 -20.93
C MET A 1 -4.19 7.18 -21.42
N GLU A 2 -5.13 8.07 -21.84
CA GLU A 2 -4.77 9.44 -22.25
C GLU A 2 -4.11 10.20 -21.09
N GLU A 3 -3.01 10.89 -21.38
CA GLU A 3 -2.19 11.58 -20.38
C GLU A 3 -2.97 12.62 -19.57
N ASP A 4 -3.86 13.37 -20.22
CA ASP A 4 -4.67 14.38 -19.55
C ASP A 4 -5.70 13.78 -18.58
N LYS A 5 -6.23 12.59 -18.89
CA LYS A 5 -7.12 11.87 -17.98
C LYS A 5 -6.35 11.44 -16.71
N VAL A 6 -5.13 10.91 -16.87
CA VAL A 6 -4.26 10.55 -15.74
C VAL A 6 -3.98 11.77 -14.86
N LYS A 7 -3.56 12.90 -15.46
CA LYS A 7 -3.30 14.15 -14.73
C LYS A 7 -4.50 14.62 -13.91
N ASN A 8 -5.70 14.55 -14.49
CA ASN A 8 -6.92 14.94 -13.78
C ASN A 8 -7.23 14.03 -12.61
N ILE A 9 -7.08 12.70 -12.76
CA ILE A 9 -7.27 11.73 -11.67
C ILE A 9 -6.27 11.98 -10.54
N LEU A 10 -4.99 12.15 -10.86
CA LEU A 10 -3.96 12.44 -9.85
C LEU A 10 -4.25 13.75 -9.12
N LYS A 11 -4.73 14.77 -9.83
CA LYS A 11 -5.16 16.02 -9.22
C LYS A 11 -6.33 15.81 -8.25
N GLU A 12 -7.37 15.06 -8.64
CA GLU A 12 -8.50 14.74 -7.74
C GLU A 12 -8.02 13.97 -6.50
N ILE A 13 -7.12 13.00 -6.64
CA ILE A 13 -6.55 12.24 -5.51
C ILE A 13 -5.74 13.17 -4.58
N ASN A 14 -4.98 14.11 -5.14
CA ASN A 14 -4.20 15.05 -4.34
C ASN A 14 -5.05 16.07 -3.58
N PHE A 15 -6.30 16.27 -3.96
CA PHE A 15 -7.26 17.07 -3.18
C PHE A 15 -7.86 16.32 -1.99
N VAL A 16 -7.72 14.98 -1.92
CA VAL A 16 -8.11 14.23 -0.72
C VAL A 16 -7.06 14.49 0.36
N ASP A 17 -7.47 15.16 1.42
CA ASP A 17 -6.64 15.35 2.60
C ASP A 17 -6.56 14.02 3.37
N ILE A 18 -5.40 13.38 3.33
CA ILE A 18 -5.16 12.10 3.97
C ILE A 18 -4.29 12.34 5.20
N ALA A 19 -4.93 12.26 6.37
CA ALA A 19 -4.31 12.46 7.67
C ALA A 19 -3.88 11.16 8.38
N VAL A 20 -3.86 10.02 7.67
CA VAL A 20 -3.48 8.72 8.23
C VAL A 20 -2.01 8.74 8.66
N THR A 21 -1.77 8.49 9.94
CA THR A 21 -0.43 8.46 10.56
C THR A 21 0.01 7.02 10.85
N GLU A 22 1.31 6.85 11.20
CA GLU A 22 1.83 5.58 11.71
C GLU A 22 1.03 5.10 12.93
N PHE A 23 0.71 6.01 13.85
CA PHE A 23 -0.08 5.71 15.04
C PHE A 23 -1.47 5.17 14.69
N ASP A 24 -2.16 5.76 13.71
CA ASP A 24 -3.48 5.30 13.27
C ASP A 24 -3.41 3.87 12.70
N ILE A 25 -2.36 3.58 11.90
CA ILE A 25 -2.16 2.26 11.30
C ILE A 25 -1.91 1.21 12.39
N LEU A 26 -0.99 1.50 13.32
CA LEU A 26 -0.65 0.57 14.41
C LEU A 26 -1.83 0.36 15.35
N ASN A 27 -2.59 1.42 15.67
CA ASN A 27 -3.82 1.29 16.45
C ASN A 27 -4.86 0.42 15.74
N ARG A 28 -4.97 0.51 14.43
CA ARG A 28 -5.89 -0.34 13.68
C ARG A 28 -5.51 -1.82 13.77
N LEU A 29 -4.21 -2.14 13.83
CA LEU A 29 -3.74 -3.51 14.08
C LEU A 29 -4.08 -3.99 15.49
N LEU A 30 -4.10 -3.09 16.48
CA LEU A 30 -4.47 -3.39 17.86
C LEU A 30 -5.98 -3.40 18.12
N ASP A 31 -6.79 -2.98 17.15
CA ASP A 31 -8.23 -2.97 17.28
C ASP A 31 -8.73 -4.38 17.66
N ARG A 32 -9.74 -4.44 18.55
CA ARG A 32 -10.36 -5.70 18.99
C ARG A 32 -11.10 -6.44 17.87
N LEU A 33 -11.22 -5.83 16.70
CA LEU A 33 -11.77 -6.48 15.52
C LEU A 33 -10.81 -7.60 15.08
N ARG A 34 -11.30 -8.82 15.13
CA ARG A 34 -10.57 -9.97 14.63
C ARG A 34 -10.56 -9.91 13.09
N TRP A 35 -9.39 -9.80 12.52
CA TRP A 35 -9.23 -9.81 11.06
C TRP A 35 -9.05 -11.24 10.56
N PRO A 36 -9.83 -11.66 9.55
CA PRO A 36 -9.63 -12.98 8.95
C PRO A 36 -8.31 -13.00 8.16
N ARG A 37 -7.67 -14.17 8.11
CA ARG A 37 -6.46 -14.35 7.30
C ARG A 37 -6.72 -14.06 5.82
N ILE A 38 -7.85 -14.51 5.31
CA ILE A 38 -8.26 -14.36 3.92
C ILE A 38 -9.65 -13.72 3.86
N TYR A 39 -9.80 -12.68 3.06
CA TYR A 39 -11.09 -12.11 2.73
C TYR A 39 -11.88 -13.01 1.75
N PRO A 40 -13.22 -12.85 1.64
CA PRO A 40 -14.06 -13.73 0.83
C PRO A 40 -13.66 -13.88 -0.65
N TRP A 41 -12.89 -12.96 -1.21
CA TRP A 41 -12.39 -13.00 -2.60
C TRP A 41 -10.92 -13.46 -2.70
N ASN A 42 -10.47 -14.29 -1.77
CA ASN A 42 -9.11 -14.84 -1.69
C ASN A 42 -7.98 -13.80 -1.56
N GLN A 43 -8.30 -12.62 -1.05
CA GLN A 43 -7.29 -11.61 -0.78
C GLN A 43 -6.83 -11.68 0.67
N PRO A 44 -5.53 -11.79 0.96
CA PRO A 44 -5.03 -11.68 2.33
C PRO A 44 -5.45 -10.37 2.99
N SER A 45 -5.78 -10.38 4.27
CA SER A 45 -6.09 -9.15 4.99
C SER A 45 -4.83 -8.35 5.28
N ILE A 46 -3.76 -9.05 5.64
CA ILE A 46 -2.44 -8.48 5.88
C ILE A 46 -1.35 -9.50 5.59
N GLU A 47 -0.23 -9.04 5.06
CA GLU A 47 0.96 -9.81 4.72
C GLU A 47 2.22 -9.05 5.09
N ALA A 48 3.34 -9.75 5.24
CA ALA A 48 4.66 -9.15 5.40
C ALA A 48 5.56 -9.50 4.22
N ILE A 49 6.44 -8.58 3.84
CA ILE A 49 7.47 -8.82 2.82
C ILE A 49 8.76 -9.21 3.54
N ASN A 50 9.29 -10.38 3.20
CA ASN A 50 10.59 -10.86 3.63
C ASN A 50 11.74 -10.16 2.90
N LYS A 51 12.96 -10.31 3.41
CA LYS A 51 14.17 -9.72 2.80
C LYS A 51 14.46 -10.20 1.38
N ASP A 52 14.01 -11.41 1.03
CA ASP A 52 14.11 -11.97 -0.33
C ASP A 52 12.98 -11.54 -1.26
N GLY A 53 12.04 -10.71 -0.77
CA GLY A 53 10.87 -10.25 -1.51
C GLY A 53 9.69 -11.22 -1.50
N SER A 54 9.81 -12.39 -0.87
CA SER A 54 8.68 -13.28 -0.68
C SER A 54 7.71 -12.74 0.37
N GLN A 55 6.46 -13.18 0.32
CA GLN A 55 5.41 -12.78 1.26
C GLN A 55 5.11 -13.90 2.24
N HIS A 56 4.74 -13.55 3.48
CA HIS A 56 4.27 -14.49 4.48
C HIS A 56 3.15 -13.91 5.35
N GLN A 57 2.47 -14.79 6.09
CA GLN A 57 1.35 -14.48 6.97
C GLN A 57 1.50 -15.18 8.33
N ASN A 58 2.73 -15.26 8.87
CA ASN A 58 3.05 -16.04 10.08
C ASN A 58 2.54 -15.40 11.39
N PHE A 59 1.69 -14.40 11.29
CA PHE A 59 1.09 -13.67 12.41
C PHE A 59 -0.42 -13.91 12.55
N PHE A 60 -0.94 -14.99 11.99
CA PHE A 60 -2.32 -15.44 12.23
C PHE A 60 -2.34 -16.59 13.24
N ASP A 61 -3.39 -16.61 14.08
CA ASP A 61 -3.63 -17.70 15.03
C ASP A 61 -4.21 -18.95 14.34
N ASP A 62 -4.37 -20.04 15.12
CA ASP A 62 -4.88 -21.32 14.61
C ASP A 62 -6.33 -21.22 14.11
N ASP A 63 -7.09 -20.23 14.57
CA ASP A 63 -8.44 -19.91 14.09
C ASP A 63 -8.44 -19.04 12.82
N ASN A 64 -7.27 -18.74 12.25
CA ASN A 64 -7.07 -17.87 11.09
C ASN A 64 -7.49 -16.40 11.32
N TYR A 65 -7.34 -15.89 12.53
CA TYR A 65 -7.49 -14.46 12.84
C TYR A 65 -6.17 -13.81 13.19
N LEU A 66 -6.07 -12.51 12.92
CA LEU A 66 -4.85 -11.75 13.15
C LEU A 66 -4.44 -11.78 14.63
N ASN A 67 -3.22 -12.25 14.90
CA ASN A 67 -2.51 -12.00 16.13
C ASN A 67 -1.79 -10.64 16.02
N SER A 68 -2.40 -9.61 16.55
CA SER A 68 -1.92 -8.23 16.43
C SER A 68 -0.52 -8.05 16.98
N MET A 69 -0.17 -8.72 18.08
CA MET A 69 1.16 -8.60 18.68
C MET A 69 2.25 -9.19 17.78
N SER A 70 2.01 -10.34 17.18
CA SER A 70 2.96 -10.94 16.21
C SER A 70 3.10 -10.06 14.97
N CYS A 71 2.02 -9.45 14.51
CA CYS A 71 2.05 -8.51 13.38
C CYS A 71 2.87 -7.25 13.71
N ILE A 72 2.68 -6.66 14.90
CA ILE A 72 3.46 -5.52 15.37
C ILE A 72 4.94 -5.89 15.55
N GLN A 73 5.23 -7.07 16.09
CA GLN A 73 6.60 -7.56 16.17
C GLN A 73 7.26 -7.62 14.80
N CYS A 74 6.56 -8.14 13.79
CA CYS A 74 7.02 -8.19 12.41
C CYS A 74 7.35 -6.77 11.88
N TYR A 75 6.50 -5.78 12.16
CA TYR A 75 6.76 -4.38 11.86
C TYR A 75 8.01 -3.85 12.57
N GLU A 76 8.17 -4.11 13.87
CA GLU A 76 9.32 -3.68 14.67
C GLU A 76 10.65 -4.33 14.22
N GLU A 77 10.60 -5.55 13.72
CA GLU A 77 11.73 -6.26 13.11
C GLU A 77 12.15 -5.66 11.75
N GLY A 78 11.34 -4.75 11.20
CA GLY A 78 11.63 -3.99 10.00
C GLY A 78 11.06 -4.58 8.72
N HIS A 79 10.10 -5.48 8.80
CA HIS A 79 9.35 -5.93 7.62
C HIS A 79 8.45 -4.83 7.09
N THR A 80 8.23 -4.83 5.77
CA THR A 80 7.16 -4.05 5.18
C THR A 80 5.88 -4.87 5.26
N LEU A 81 4.84 -4.29 5.85
CA LEU A 81 3.52 -4.90 5.91
C LEU A 81 2.63 -4.37 4.79
N ILE A 82 1.77 -5.23 4.28
CA ILE A 82 0.76 -4.91 3.27
C ILE A 82 -0.60 -5.17 3.88
N MET A 83 -1.41 -4.14 4.02
CA MET A 83 -2.78 -4.22 4.50
C MET A 83 -3.72 -4.04 3.33
N SER A 84 -4.60 -5.00 3.09
CA SER A 84 -5.51 -4.99 1.95
C SER A 84 -6.87 -4.39 2.30
N ASN A 85 -7.61 -3.92 1.27
CA ASN A 85 -8.97 -3.40 1.38
C ASN A 85 -9.11 -2.25 2.40
N VAL A 86 -8.15 -1.34 2.38
CA VAL A 86 -7.96 -0.33 3.43
C VAL A 86 -9.01 0.78 3.45
N GLY A 87 -9.76 0.99 2.37
CA GLY A 87 -10.89 1.91 2.35
C GLY A 87 -12.00 1.54 3.35
N SER A 88 -12.10 0.26 3.75
CA SER A 88 -13.00 -0.17 4.81
C SER A 88 -12.53 0.20 6.23
N LEU A 89 -11.26 0.56 6.38
CA LEU A 89 -10.59 0.79 7.66
C LEU A 89 -10.35 2.27 7.96
N PHE A 90 -10.11 3.06 6.90
CA PHE A 90 -9.75 4.48 7.02
C PHE A 90 -10.62 5.33 6.10
N LYS A 91 -11.34 6.29 6.68
CA LYS A 91 -12.26 7.18 5.94
C LYS A 91 -11.56 7.91 4.79
N ASP A 92 -10.34 8.40 5.02
CA ASP A 92 -9.63 9.18 4.01
C ASP A 92 -9.20 8.29 2.82
N LEU A 93 -8.81 7.04 3.08
CA LEU A 93 -8.48 6.09 2.03
C LEU A 93 -9.74 5.65 1.25
N TRP A 94 -10.89 5.53 1.92
CA TRP A 94 -12.17 5.32 1.24
C TRP A 94 -12.51 6.46 0.28
N LEU A 95 -12.20 7.72 0.62
CA LEU A 95 -12.41 8.86 -0.29
C LEU A 95 -11.57 8.72 -1.57
N VAL A 96 -10.32 8.25 -1.46
CA VAL A 96 -9.50 7.94 -2.65
C VAL A 96 -10.16 6.84 -3.50
N GLU A 97 -10.65 5.78 -2.87
CA GLU A 97 -11.38 4.72 -3.60
C GLU A 97 -12.63 5.27 -4.32
N GLN A 98 -13.34 6.26 -3.74
CA GLN A 98 -14.48 6.90 -4.39
C GLN A 98 -14.05 7.72 -5.61
N VAL A 99 -12.94 8.46 -5.54
CA VAL A 99 -12.36 9.16 -6.70
C VAL A 99 -12.05 8.18 -7.82
N LEU A 100 -11.41 7.06 -7.48
CA LEU A 100 -11.07 6.02 -8.45
C LEU A 100 -12.32 5.37 -9.05
N TYR A 101 -13.30 5.00 -8.22
CA TYR A 101 -14.57 4.45 -8.69
C TYR A 101 -15.31 5.41 -9.64
N LYS A 102 -15.35 6.70 -9.31
CA LYS A 102 -15.95 7.75 -10.17
C LYS A 102 -15.32 7.76 -11.55
N ASN A 103 -14.00 7.60 -11.64
CA ASN A 103 -13.24 7.72 -12.88
C ASN A 103 -13.20 6.42 -13.70
N PHE A 104 -13.14 5.26 -13.04
CA PHE A 104 -12.98 3.96 -13.71
C PHE A 104 -14.26 3.12 -13.76
N LYS A 105 -15.32 3.50 -12.99
CA LYS A 105 -16.60 2.78 -12.90
C LYS A 105 -16.46 1.31 -12.47
N GLN A 106 -15.39 0.98 -11.76
CA GLN A 106 -15.13 -0.34 -11.21
C GLN A 106 -14.51 -0.22 -9.82
N LYS A 107 -14.67 -1.26 -8.99
CA LYS A 107 -13.99 -1.32 -7.70
C LYS A 107 -12.48 -1.47 -7.94
N ILE A 108 -11.71 -0.56 -7.37
CA ILE A 108 -10.25 -0.59 -7.40
C ILE A 108 -9.76 -1.21 -6.10
N ASN A 109 -8.83 -2.15 -6.21
CA ASN A 109 -8.16 -2.71 -5.03
C ASN A 109 -7.07 -1.76 -4.57
N CYS A 110 -7.20 -1.25 -3.34
CA CYS A 110 -6.24 -0.36 -2.71
C CYS A 110 -5.62 -1.04 -1.50
N ASN A 111 -4.30 -1.12 -1.51
CA ASN A 111 -3.49 -1.74 -0.46
C ASN A 111 -2.59 -0.70 0.20
N LEU A 112 -2.43 -0.79 1.50
CA LEU A 112 -1.52 0.05 2.27
C LEU A 112 -0.22 -0.71 2.51
N TYR A 113 0.88 -0.16 2.03
CA TYR A 113 2.24 -0.64 2.29
C TYR A 113 2.87 0.23 3.35
N PHE A 114 3.29 -0.34 4.47
CA PHE A 114 3.91 0.43 5.55
C PHE A 114 5.04 -0.33 6.23
N GLY A 115 6.03 0.41 6.72
CA GLY A 115 7.22 -0.12 7.38
C GLY A 115 7.93 0.94 8.19
N ASN A 116 8.71 0.52 9.18
CA ASN A 116 9.40 1.41 10.12
C ASN A 116 10.71 2.01 9.60
N GLY A 117 11.13 1.67 8.41
CA GLY A 117 12.35 2.19 7.76
C GLY A 117 13.67 1.58 8.22
N LYS A 118 13.72 0.83 9.33
CA LYS A 118 14.98 0.30 9.89
C LYS A 118 15.63 -0.75 9.00
N LYS A 119 14.85 -1.65 8.45
CA LYS A 119 15.28 -2.74 7.58
C LYS A 119 14.21 -3.07 6.54
N SER A 120 13.28 -2.15 6.35
CA SER A 120 12.15 -2.37 5.46
C SER A 120 12.62 -2.67 4.05
N VAL A 121 12.16 -3.78 3.54
CA VAL A 121 12.42 -4.24 2.18
C VAL A 121 11.16 -4.12 1.35
N SER A 122 11.32 -4.12 0.04
CA SER A 122 10.22 -4.15 -0.90
C SER A 122 10.42 -5.32 -1.88
N PHE A 123 9.46 -5.50 -2.77
CA PHE A 123 9.60 -6.46 -3.85
C PHE A 123 10.82 -6.17 -4.71
N PRO A 124 11.50 -7.20 -5.24
CA PRO A 124 12.52 -7.02 -6.28
C PRO A 124 11.91 -6.35 -7.52
N LEU A 125 12.74 -5.96 -8.47
CA LEU A 125 12.30 -5.35 -9.72
C LEU A 125 11.26 -6.23 -10.43
N HIS A 126 10.07 -5.69 -10.64
CA HIS A 126 8.93 -6.39 -11.22
C HIS A 126 8.04 -5.44 -12.03
N LYS A 127 7.03 -5.98 -12.68
CA LYS A 127 6.00 -5.26 -13.41
C LYS A 127 4.65 -5.96 -13.26
N HIS A 128 3.57 -5.26 -13.60
CA HIS A 128 2.21 -5.78 -13.58
C HIS A 128 1.52 -5.63 -14.92
N GLU A 129 0.50 -6.46 -15.18
CA GLU A 129 -0.38 -6.36 -16.35
C GLU A 129 -1.46 -5.26 -16.21
N TYR A 130 -1.42 -4.51 -15.13
CA TYR A 130 -2.34 -3.42 -14.81
C TYR A 130 -1.57 -2.13 -14.48
N ALA A 131 -2.25 -1.00 -14.58
CA ALA A 131 -1.69 0.28 -14.18
C ALA A 131 -1.76 0.46 -12.66
N VAL A 132 -0.86 1.29 -12.11
CA VAL A 132 -0.76 1.50 -10.67
C VAL A 132 -0.73 2.99 -10.35
N ILE A 133 -1.51 3.39 -9.35
CA ILE A 133 -1.35 4.68 -8.66
C ILE A 133 -0.73 4.41 -7.29
N VAL A 134 0.32 5.16 -6.96
CA VAL A 134 0.89 5.17 -5.61
C VAL A 134 0.75 6.55 -5.02
N LYS A 135 0.04 6.66 -3.90
CA LYS A 135 -0.03 7.85 -3.05
C LYS A 135 0.82 7.62 -1.81
N ASN A 136 1.93 8.36 -1.68
CA ASN A 136 2.74 8.30 -0.47
C ASN A 136 2.04 9.10 0.63
N LEU A 137 1.71 8.47 1.76
CA LEU A 137 0.97 9.11 2.85
C LEU A 137 1.90 9.86 3.79
N TYR A 138 3.00 9.25 4.15
CA TYR A 138 4.08 9.84 4.94
C TYR A 138 5.41 9.11 4.71
N GLY A 139 6.51 9.75 5.08
CA GLY A 139 7.86 9.24 4.92
C GLY A 139 8.40 9.39 3.49
N GLU A 140 9.62 8.94 3.29
CA GLU A 140 10.33 9.06 2.00
C GLU A 140 10.74 7.68 1.48
N SER A 141 10.56 7.45 0.20
CA SER A 141 11.03 6.25 -0.49
C SER A 141 11.69 6.58 -1.81
N VAL A 142 12.70 5.81 -2.16
CA VAL A 142 13.40 5.91 -3.44
C VAL A 142 12.97 4.73 -4.31
N TRP A 143 12.52 5.04 -5.50
CA TRP A 143 12.01 4.11 -6.49
C TRP A 143 12.93 4.07 -7.70
N ILE A 144 13.01 2.91 -8.36
CA ILE A 144 13.43 2.81 -9.75
C ILE A 144 12.17 2.53 -10.57
N ILE A 145 11.88 3.36 -11.56
CA ILE A 145 10.75 3.21 -12.49
C ILE A 145 11.29 3.31 -13.91
N ASP A 146 11.22 2.21 -14.67
CA ASP A 146 11.82 2.08 -16.00
C ASP A 146 13.28 2.57 -16.06
N GLY A 147 14.07 2.15 -15.05
CA GLY A 147 15.50 2.48 -14.93
C GLY A 147 15.78 3.91 -14.44
N LYS A 148 14.77 4.72 -14.13
CA LYS A 148 14.94 6.09 -13.60
C LYS A 148 14.68 6.11 -12.10
N GLU A 149 15.56 6.82 -11.37
CA GLU A 149 15.35 7.06 -9.95
C GLU A 149 14.27 8.14 -9.73
N VAL A 150 13.31 7.85 -8.86
CA VAL A 150 12.23 8.75 -8.46
C VAL A 150 12.14 8.73 -6.95
N ILE A 151 12.18 9.90 -6.32
CA ILE A 151 12.01 10.06 -4.87
C ILE A 151 10.58 10.47 -4.61
N LEU A 152 9.85 9.66 -3.83
CA LEU A 152 8.52 10.02 -3.32
C LEU A 152 8.63 10.53 -1.89
N LYS A 153 8.13 11.73 -1.67
CA LYS A 153 8.00 12.40 -0.37
C LYS A 153 6.56 12.31 0.14
N ASP A 154 6.35 12.89 1.32
CA ASP A 154 5.01 13.01 1.91
C ASP A 154 4.02 13.61 0.91
N GLN A 155 2.88 12.96 0.77
CA GLN A 155 1.76 13.33 -0.09
C GLN A 155 2.04 13.30 -1.61
N ASP A 156 3.22 12.89 -2.06
CA ASP A 156 3.46 12.70 -3.49
C ASP A 156 2.58 11.57 -4.05
N THR A 157 2.15 11.76 -5.30
CA THR A 157 1.35 10.75 -6.03
C THR A 157 1.98 10.51 -7.39
N ILE A 158 2.17 9.24 -7.75
CA ILE A 158 2.65 8.82 -9.06
C ILE A 158 1.68 7.85 -9.72
N TRP A 159 1.75 7.83 -11.02
CA TRP A 159 1.11 6.86 -11.90
C TRP A 159 2.18 6.16 -12.74
N PHE A 160 2.04 4.87 -12.93
CA PHE A 160 2.74 4.15 -14.00
C PHE A 160 1.81 3.14 -14.68
N ASP A 161 1.98 3.03 -15.99
CA ASP A 161 1.15 2.16 -16.82
C ASP A 161 1.48 0.67 -16.59
N LYS A 162 0.61 -0.20 -17.10
CA LYS A 162 0.91 -1.63 -17.16
C LYS A 162 2.26 -1.87 -17.81
N ASP A 163 2.90 -2.96 -17.45
CA ASP A 163 4.21 -3.39 -17.95
C ASP A 163 5.40 -2.48 -17.59
N THR A 164 5.19 -1.42 -16.79
CA THR A 164 6.26 -0.56 -16.29
C THR A 164 7.08 -1.30 -15.22
N TYR A 165 8.39 -1.46 -15.43
CA TYR A 165 9.27 -2.04 -14.43
C TYR A 165 9.50 -1.09 -13.27
N HIS A 166 9.29 -1.58 -12.07
CA HIS A 166 9.45 -0.74 -10.87
C HIS A 166 9.93 -1.54 -9.64
N GLN A 167 10.58 -0.83 -8.74
CA GLN A 167 11.08 -1.34 -7.46
C GLN A 167 11.25 -0.18 -6.46
N VAL A 168 10.97 -0.41 -5.19
CA VAL A 168 11.42 0.46 -4.09
C VAL A 168 12.81 -0.02 -3.66
N ILE A 169 13.81 0.85 -3.75
CA ILE A 169 15.21 0.51 -3.43
C ILE A 169 15.67 1.01 -2.06
N ALA A 170 15.00 2.01 -1.50
CA ALA A 170 15.31 2.52 -0.17
C ALA A 170 14.08 3.10 0.53
N ILE A 171 13.97 2.81 1.82
CA ILE A 171 13.02 3.39 2.77
C ILE A 171 13.84 3.91 3.94
N LYS A 172 13.88 5.23 4.14
CA LYS A 172 14.81 5.86 5.09
C LYS A 172 14.22 6.09 6.47
N LYS A 173 12.90 6.19 6.56
CA LYS A 173 12.14 6.52 7.78
C LYS A 173 10.85 5.71 7.80
N PRO A 174 10.09 5.69 8.92
CA PRO A 174 8.73 5.17 8.89
C PRO A 174 7.97 5.75 7.70
N LYS A 175 7.33 4.87 6.94
CA LYS A 175 6.68 5.20 5.68
C LYS A 175 5.39 4.42 5.54
N ALA A 176 4.36 5.09 4.97
CA ALA A 176 3.22 4.40 4.40
C ALA A 176 2.88 4.94 3.01
N SER A 177 2.42 4.05 2.14
CA SER A 177 1.89 4.41 0.82
C SER A 177 0.66 3.59 0.48
N LEU A 178 -0.34 4.25 -0.10
CA LEU A 178 -1.51 3.62 -0.70
C LEU A 178 -1.16 3.25 -2.14
N THR A 179 -1.33 1.98 -2.48
CA THR A 179 -1.14 1.46 -3.85
C THR A 179 -2.48 0.98 -4.38
N CYS A 180 -2.92 1.53 -5.50
CA CYS A 180 -4.19 1.22 -6.13
C CYS A 180 -3.95 0.57 -7.50
N ASN A 181 -4.44 -0.66 -7.66
CA ASN A 181 -4.23 -1.49 -8.85
C ASN A 181 -5.41 -1.33 -9.81
N ILE A 182 -5.14 -0.82 -11.02
CA ILE A 182 -6.16 -0.45 -12.00
C ILE A 182 -6.08 -1.37 -13.21
N VAL A 183 -7.02 -2.29 -13.31
CA VAL A 183 -7.19 -3.13 -14.49
C VAL A 183 -7.93 -2.30 -15.54
N LEU A 184 -7.30 -2.04 -16.67
CA LEU A 184 -7.84 -1.22 -17.78
C LEU A 184 -8.39 -2.11 -18.90
#